data_5b335faf8072de41afaf23fe53121974
#
_entry.id   5b335faf8072de41afaf23fe53121974
#
_cell.length_a   1.000
_cell.length_b   1.000
_cell.length_c   1.000
_cell.angle_alpha   90.00
_cell.angle_beta   90.00
_cell.angle_gamma   90.00
#
_symmetry.space_group_name_H-M   'P 1'
#
loop_
_entity.id
_entity.type
_entity.pdbx_description
1 polymer ?
#
loop_
_entity_poly.entity_id
_entity_poly.type
_entity_poly.pdbx_seq_one_letter_code
_entity_poly.pdbx_strand_id
1 'polypeptide(L)'
;MSPQETNELYVFRRILVLGAVVFALGTALMGRLWYVQTVQVHSLSGAAAEQSVRRIRLSPTRGRIFDREGNLLVANRPSYDIVFHPSMMRQPGARQNTIDYALEKAREIGEVIGRRVDLAASEIDRHLRVRPPVPLPVFETLTKRELVLASEHLPAVRGVEIRVNYVRSYPYPETATHVLGFTGRRRPPDEFRNRKFSYVMPEPRGRAGIELVYDDELAGRAGMQMVRVDPSGYVYEQIGRVQEPNDGYDLILTLDVRAQQIAERLLEGKRGAFVVVDVRDGAVLAMASSPTYDLKTLNAASYGKLAKDEEGRPLVNRAVKGGYLPGSIVKPLIGLAALESGAV
;
A
#
# COMPACT_ATOMS: atom_id res chain seq x y z
N MET A 1 43.88 -65.30 43.98
CA MET A 1 43.50 -64.48 42.79
C MET A 1 44.72 -63.66 42.41
N SER A 2 45.19 -63.79 41.17
CA SER A 2 46.34 -63.05 40.67
C SER A 2 45.95 -61.55 40.49
N PRO A 3 46.91 -60.60 40.62
CA PRO A 3 46.64 -59.19 40.38
C PRO A 3 46.06 -58.84 39.00
N GLN A 4 46.22 -59.72 38.03
CA GLN A 4 45.67 -59.64 36.68
C GLN A 4 44.14 -59.92 36.62
N GLU A 5 43.66 -60.97 37.36
CA GLU A 5 42.25 -61.31 37.40
C GLU A 5 41.40 -60.20 38.10
N THR A 6 41.95 -59.55 39.10
CA THR A 6 41.27 -58.40 39.74
C THR A 6 41.13 -57.16 38.82
N ASN A 7 42.11 -56.96 37.96
CA ASN A 7 42.06 -55.82 37.02
C ASN A 7 41.09 -56.05 35.85
N GLU A 8 40.99 -57.27 35.33
CA GLU A 8 40.01 -57.64 34.32
C GLU A 8 38.54 -57.59 34.84
N LEU A 9 38.32 -58.03 36.07
CA LEU A 9 36.98 -57.88 36.69
C LEU A 9 36.59 -56.43 36.91
N TYR A 10 37.55 -55.56 37.21
CA TYR A 10 37.33 -54.14 37.44
C TYR A 10 37.05 -53.41 36.10
N VAL A 11 37.73 -53.71 35.02
CA VAL A 11 37.48 -53.21 33.68
C VAL A 11 36.13 -53.67 33.17
N PHE A 12 35.77 -54.97 33.34
CA PHE A 12 34.50 -55.53 32.93
C PHE A 12 33.32 -54.84 33.63
N ARG A 13 33.41 -54.57 34.96
CA ARG A 13 32.41 -53.84 35.72
C ARG A 13 32.22 -52.42 35.20
N ARG A 14 33.30 -51.74 34.85
CA ARG A 14 33.20 -50.36 34.26
C ARG A 14 32.52 -50.39 32.93
N ILE A 15 32.81 -51.32 32.06
CA ILE A 15 32.16 -51.50 30.75
C ILE A 15 30.66 -51.79 30.93
N LEU A 16 30.30 -52.69 31.87
CA LEU A 16 28.89 -52.97 32.19
C LEU A 16 28.15 -51.72 32.70
N VAL A 17 28.76 -50.94 33.60
CA VAL A 17 28.17 -49.70 34.11
C VAL A 17 28.00 -48.67 33.01
N LEU A 18 29.02 -48.54 32.16
CA LEU A 18 28.97 -47.61 31.01
C LEU A 18 27.90 -48.03 30.01
N GLY A 19 27.78 -49.35 29.73
CA GLY A 19 26.75 -49.91 28.85
C GLY A 19 25.32 -49.69 29.46
N ALA A 20 25.17 -49.88 30.79
CA ALA A 20 23.90 -49.63 31.44
C ALA A 20 23.50 -48.14 31.41
N VAL A 21 24.44 -47.20 31.57
CA VAL A 21 24.20 -45.76 31.44
C VAL A 21 23.80 -45.40 30.03
N VAL A 22 24.49 -45.90 28.99
CA VAL A 22 24.16 -45.64 27.60
C VAL A 22 22.77 -46.19 27.25
N PHE A 23 22.45 -47.41 27.73
CA PHE A 23 21.15 -48.01 27.54
C PHE A 23 20.02 -47.23 28.20
N ALA A 24 20.23 -46.78 29.47
CA ALA A 24 19.26 -45.94 30.18
C ALA A 24 19.02 -44.59 29.48
N LEU A 25 20.08 -43.94 28.99
CA LEU A 25 19.97 -42.71 28.23
C LEU A 25 19.23 -42.92 26.88
N GLY A 26 19.53 -44.04 26.20
CA GLY A 26 18.85 -44.40 24.93
C GLY A 26 17.36 -44.67 25.15
N THR A 27 17.00 -45.36 26.25
CA THR A 27 15.60 -45.61 26.63
C THR A 27 14.88 -44.31 26.99
N ALA A 28 15.51 -43.40 27.71
CA ALA A 28 14.97 -42.10 28.05
C ALA A 28 14.74 -41.24 26.80
N LEU A 29 15.67 -41.25 25.84
CA LEU A 29 15.52 -40.53 24.57
C LEU A 29 14.39 -41.12 23.71
N MET A 30 14.29 -42.47 23.62
CA MET A 30 13.17 -43.10 22.92
C MET A 30 11.83 -42.83 23.57
N GLY A 31 11.74 -42.88 24.91
CA GLY A 31 10.54 -42.50 25.63
C GLY A 31 10.14 -41.02 25.40
N ARG A 32 11.12 -40.14 25.38
CA ARG A 32 10.88 -38.70 25.07
C ARG A 32 10.44 -38.49 23.61
N LEU A 33 11.05 -39.19 22.69
CA LEU A 33 10.67 -39.12 21.28
C LEU A 33 9.24 -39.63 21.08
N TRP A 34 8.91 -40.79 21.68
CA TRP A 34 7.56 -41.34 21.64
C TRP A 34 6.54 -40.37 22.25
N TYR A 35 6.84 -39.76 23.39
CA TYR A 35 5.97 -38.77 24.03
C TYR A 35 5.71 -37.55 23.13
N VAL A 36 6.74 -37.00 22.49
CA VAL A 36 6.60 -35.89 21.55
C VAL A 36 5.77 -36.27 20.33
N GLN A 37 5.99 -37.49 19.78
CA GLN A 37 5.32 -37.96 18.56
C GLN A 37 3.85 -38.39 18.80
N THR A 38 3.47 -38.79 20.00
CA THR A 38 2.11 -39.27 20.28
C THR A 38 1.28 -38.28 21.08
N VAL A 39 1.84 -37.67 22.10
CA VAL A 39 1.10 -36.80 23.03
C VAL A 39 1.14 -35.34 22.60
N GLN A 40 2.32 -34.86 22.15
CA GLN A 40 2.47 -33.43 21.78
C GLN A 40 2.21 -33.16 20.29
N VAL A 41 2.03 -34.17 19.45
CA VAL A 41 1.86 -33.98 18.00
C VAL A 41 0.67 -33.06 17.68
N HIS A 42 -0.46 -33.24 18.36
CA HIS A 42 -1.65 -32.42 18.08
C HIS A 42 -1.47 -30.96 18.49
N SER A 43 -0.81 -30.69 19.62
CA SER A 43 -0.53 -29.31 20.04
C SER A 43 0.53 -28.63 19.19
N LEU A 44 1.57 -29.37 18.80
CA LEU A 44 2.65 -28.84 17.96
C LEU A 44 2.20 -28.66 16.50
N SER A 45 1.40 -29.59 15.96
CA SER A 45 0.85 -29.45 14.60
C SER A 45 -0.17 -28.32 14.50
N GLY A 46 -1.01 -28.13 15.52
CA GLY A 46 -1.93 -26.98 15.61
C GLY A 46 -1.19 -25.66 15.64
N ALA A 47 -0.19 -25.52 16.53
CA ALA A 47 0.64 -24.32 16.60
C ALA A 47 1.44 -24.07 15.31
N ALA A 48 1.98 -25.10 14.68
CA ALA A 48 2.68 -25.00 13.39
C ALA A 48 1.71 -24.59 12.25
N ALA A 49 0.49 -25.13 12.25
CA ALA A 49 -0.54 -24.77 11.29
C ALA A 49 -0.94 -23.30 11.41
N GLU A 50 -1.15 -22.81 12.65
CA GLU A 50 -1.43 -21.39 12.88
C GLU A 50 -0.26 -20.48 12.51
N GLN A 51 0.98 -20.90 12.79
CA GLN A 51 2.18 -20.16 12.41
C GLN A 51 2.41 -20.12 10.92
N SER A 52 1.88 -21.07 10.14
CA SER A 52 1.99 -21.10 8.68
C SER A 52 0.99 -20.17 7.99
N VAL A 53 -0.10 -19.77 8.66
CA VAL A 53 -1.13 -18.90 8.07
C VAL A 53 -0.68 -17.46 8.05
N ARG A 54 -0.83 -16.81 6.88
CA ARG A 54 -0.58 -15.38 6.69
C ARG A 54 -1.83 -14.67 6.21
N ARG A 55 -2.07 -13.48 6.76
CA ARG A 55 -3.18 -12.60 6.42
C ARG A 55 -2.69 -11.53 5.48
N ILE A 56 -3.15 -11.58 4.23
CA ILE A 56 -2.83 -10.59 3.20
C ILE A 56 -3.98 -9.60 3.15
N ARG A 57 -3.66 -8.31 3.22
CA ARG A 57 -4.61 -7.24 3.10
C ARG A 57 -5.02 -7.05 1.63
N LEU A 58 -6.33 -7.01 1.38
CA LEU A 58 -6.90 -6.66 0.09
C LEU A 58 -7.35 -5.21 0.12
N SER A 59 -6.82 -4.42 -0.79
CA SER A 59 -7.14 -2.99 -0.88
C SER A 59 -8.52 -2.79 -1.48
N PRO A 60 -9.37 -1.94 -0.87
CA PRO A 60 -10.66 -1.53 -1.44
C PRO A 60 -10.46 -0.53 -2.58
N THR A 61 -11.51 -0.32 -3.37
CA THR A 61 -11.58 0.77 -4.34
C THR A 61 -11.87 2.08 -3.60
N ARG A 62 -11.10 3.13 -3.88
CA ARG A 62 -11.29 4.44 -3.25
C ARG A 62 -12.54 5.12 -3.81
N GLY A 63 -13.36 5.76 -2.96
CA GLY A 63 -14.55 6.50 -3.35
C GLY A 63 -14.29 7.61 -4.37
N ARG A 64 -15.28 7.99 -5.14
CA ARG A 64 -15.24 9.06 -6.16
C ARG A 64 -15.62 10.40 -5.52
N ILE A 65 -15.29 11.50 -6.21
CA ILE A 65 -15.67 12.84 -5.76
C ILE A 65 -16.42 13.53 -6.89
N PHE A 66 -17.58 14.07 -6.56
CA PHE A 66 -18.48 14.75 -7.49
C PHE A 66 -18.69 16.20 -7.04
N ASP A 67 -19.05 17.05 -7.98
CA ASP A 67 -19.57 18.38 -7.68
C ASP A 67 -21.06 18.31 -7.28
N ARG A 68 -21.66 19.47 -6.97
CA ARG A 68 -23.07 19.57 -6.59
C ARG A 68 -24.07 19.13 -7.67
N GLU A 69 -23.68 19.17 -8.93
CA GLU A 69 -24.51 18.79 -10.09
C GLU A 69 -24.27 17.34 -10.52
N GLY A 70 -23.42 16.59 -9.80
CA GLY A 70 -23.05 15.20 -10.13
C GLY A 70 -21.96 15.08 -11.19
N ASN A 71 -21.27 16.16 -11.54
CA ASN A 71 -20.12 16.08 -12.43
C ASN A 71 -18.94 15.43 -11.70
N LEU A 72 -18.29 14.48 -12.35
CA LEU A 72 -17.21 13.71 -11.79
C LEU A 72 -15.93 14.55 -11.72
N LEU A 73 -15.46 14.86 -10.51
CA LEU A 73 -14.22 15.62 -10.28
C LEU A 73 -13.02 14.71 -10.08
N VAL A 74 -13.20 13.60 -9.35
CA VAL A 74 -12.14 12.61 -9.08
C VAL A 74 -12.69 11.20 -9.19
N ALA A 75 -12.03 10.38 -10.00
CA ALA A 75 -12.39 9.00 -10.25
C ALA A 75 -11.21 8.04 -10.04
N ASN A 76 -11.49 6.76 -10.22
CA ASN A 76 -10.49 5.73 -10.38
C ASN A 76 -10.52 5.22 -11.82
N ARG A 77 -9.36 5.13 -12.46
CA ARG A 77 -9.24 4.45 -13.74
C ARG A 77 -8.47 3.15 -13.56
N PRO A 78 -8.84 2.08 -14.26
CA PRO A 78 -8.05 0.86 -14.23
C PRO A 78 -6.64 1.13 -14.77
N SER A 79 -5.68 0.55 -14.13
CA SER A 79 -4.27 0.48 -14.52
C SER A 79 -3.86 -0.98 -14.49
N TYR A 80 -3.02 -1.38 -15.38
CA TYR A 80 -2.56 -2.76 -15.50
C TYR A 80 -1.09 -2.80 -15.15
N ASP A 81 -0.75 -3.72 -14.25
CA ASP A 81 0.62 -3.93 -13.79
C ASP A 81 1.02 -5.39 -14.07
N ILE A 82 2.25 -5.62 -14.50
CA ILE A 82 2.81 -6.98 -14.53
C ILE A 82 3.42 -7.27 -13.19
N VAL A 83 2.95 -8.34 -12.55
CA VAL A 83 3.42 -8.76 -11.23
C VAL A 83 3.98 -10.17 -11.30
N PHE A 84 5.01 -10.43 -10.50
CA PHE A 84 5.60 -11.74 -10.32
C PHE A 84 5.11 -12.37 -9.02
N HIS A 85 4.78 -13.67 -9.08
CA HIS A 85 4.45 -14.48 -7.92
C HIS A 85 5.68 -15.30 -7.50
N PRO A 86 6.42 -14.87 -6.46
CA PRO A 86 7.69 -15.50 -6.08
C PRO A 86 7.58 -17.00 -5.78
N SER A 87 6.43 -17.42 -5.22
CA SER A 87 6.17 -18.82 -4.90
C SER A 87 6.11 -19.73 -6.15
N MET A 88 5.62 -19.20 -7.27
CA MET A 88 5.54 -19.94 -8.55
C MET A 88 6.84 -19.89 -9.34
N MET A 89 7.69 -18.90 -9.06
CA MET A 89 8.97 -18.67 -9.76
C MET A 89 10.15 -19.31 -9.03
N ARG A 90 9.94 -19.93 -7.87
CA ARG A 90 10.99 -20.55 -7.06
C ARG A 90 11.79 -21.57 -7.86
N GLN A 91 13.11 -21.40 -7.86
CA GLN A 91 14.07 -22.32 -8.45
C GLN A 91 14.72 -23.21 -7.39
N PRO A 92 15.11 -24.47 -7.72
CA PRO A 92 15.86 -25.33 -6.83
C PRO A 92 17.20 -24.72 -6.45
N GLY A 93 17.67 -25.03 -5.22
CA GLY A 93 18.97 -24.62 -4.73
C GLY A 93 18.96 -23.26 -4.02
N ALA A 94 19.98 -22.45 -4.27
CA ALA A 94 20.16 -21.18 -3.59
C ALA A 94 19.09 -20.14 -4.01
N ARG A 95 18.77 -19.23 -3.09
CA ARG A 95 17.84 -18.12 -3.38
C ARG A 95 18.27 -17.27 -4.60
N GLN A 96 19.58 -17.18 -4.83
CA GLN A 96 20.14 -16.48 -5.97
C GLN A 96 19.59 -17.02 -7.30
N ASN A 97 19.40 -18.34 -7.45
CA ASN A 97 18.84 -18.93 -8.65
C ASN A 97 17.42 -18.39 -8.96
N THR A 98 16.62 -18.16 -7.92
CA THR A 98 15.28 -17.56 -8.07
C THR A 98 15.36 -16.08 -8.46
N ILE A 99 16.34 -15.35 -7.92
CA ILE A 99 16.57 -13.94 -8.26
C ILE A 99 17.00 -13.81 -9.72
N ASP A 100 17.96 -14.63 -10.13
CA ASP A 100 18.50 -14.63 -11.50
C ASP A 100 17.40 -15.01 -12.52
N TYR A 101 16.60 -16.02 -12.22
CA TYR A 101 15.44 -16.41 -13.03
C TYR A 101 14.40 -15.28 -13.15
N ALA A 102 14.09 -14.61 -12.03
CA ALA A 102 13.14 -13.49 -12.05
C ALA A 102 13.67 -12.30 -12.87
N LEU A 103 14.96 -12.00 -12.79
CA LEU A 103 15.59 -10.95 -13.61
C LEU A 103 15.61 -11.30 -15.09
N GLU A 104 15.90 -12.57 -15.42
CA GLU A 104 15.86 -13.07 -16.81
C GLU A 104 14.44 -12.89 -17.39
N LYS A 105 13.42 -13.36 -16.68
CA LYS A 105 12.03 -13.21 -17.11
C LYS A 105 11.58 -11.73 -17.19
N ALA A 106 12.05 -10.89 -16.28
CA ALA A 106 11.77 -9.46 -16.36
C ALA A 106 12.38 -8.83 -17.63
N ARG A 107 13.60 -9.22 -18.02
CA ARG A 107 14.23 -8.74 -19.27
C ARG A 107 13.48 -9.23 -20.50
N GLU A 108 13.16 -10.53 -20.59
CA GLU A 108 12.37 -11.09 -21.69
C GLU A 108 11.05 -10.33 -21.88
N ILE A 109 10.32 -10.09 -20.79
CA ILE A 109 9.06 -9.35 -20.83
C ILE A 109 9.30 -7.90 -21.23
N GLY A 110 10.36 -7.28 -20.70
CA GLY A 110 10.74 -5.91 -21.05
C GLY A 110 11.04 -5.75 -22.55
N GLU A 111 11.70 -6.72 -23.17
CA GLU A 111 11.96 -6.74 -24.62
C GLU A 111 10.66 -6.86 -25.40
N VAL A 112 9.74 -7.73 -25.00
CA VAL A 112 8.44 -7.93 -25.64
C VAL A 112 7.60 -6.64 -25.62
N ILE A 113 7.51 -5.97 -24.46
CA ILE A 113 6.70 -4.75 -24.32
C ILE A 113 7.45 -3.48 -24.77
N GLY A 114 8.75 -3.58 -25.08
CA GLY A 114 9.60 -2.45 -25.47
C GLY A 114 9.96 -1.51 -24.33
N ARG A 115 10.02 -2.02 -23.08
CA ARG A 115 10.29 -1.23 -21.87
C ARG A 115 11.50 -1.74 -21.12
N ARG A 116 12.39 -0.86 -20.70
CA ARG A 116 13.55 -1.24 -19.86
C ARG A 116 13.09 -1.70 -18.50
N VAL A 117 13.78 -2.74 -17.99
CA VAL A 117 13.57 -3.24 -16.63
C VAL A 117 14.28 -2.32 -15.64
N ASP A 118 13.52 -1.73 -14.73
CA ASP A 118 14.05 -0.94 -13.61
C ASP A 118 13.87 -1.73 -12.30
N LEU A 119 14.45 -2.93 -12.27
CA LEU A 119 14.35 -3.85 -11.14
C LEU A 119 15.74 -4.38 -10.78
N ALA A 120 16.20 -4.03 -9.57
CA ALA A 120 17.50 -4.48 -9.08
C ALA A 120 17.41 -5.85 -8.39
N ALA A 121 18.47 -6.67 -8.50
CA ALA A 121 18.59 -7.95 -7.79
C ALA A 121 18.38 -7.80 -6.27
N SER A 122 18.92 -6.72 -5.68
CA SER A 122 18.76 -6.40 -4.26
C SER A 122 17.32 -6.12 -3.85
N GLU A 123 16.50 -5.61 -4.76
CA GLU A 123 15.08 -5.35 -4.53
C GLU A 123 14.29 -6.65 -4.52
N ILE A 124 14.56 -7.56 -5.45
CA ILE A 124 13.99 -8.91 -5.48
C ILE A 124 14.38 -9.66 -4.20
N ASP A 125 15.66 -9.66 -3.83
CA ASP A 125 16.14 -10.36 -2.63
C ASP A 125 15.47 -9.81 -1.36
N ARG A 126 15.37 -8.50 -1.23
CA ARG A 126 14.65 -7.86 -0.12
C ARG A 126 13.17 -8.26 -0.10
N HIS A 127 12.51 -8.30 -1.26
CA HIS A 127 11.11 -8.71 -1.36
C HIS A 127 10.92 -10.17 -0.94
N LEU A 128 11.76 -11.08 -1.43
CA LEU A 128 11.74 -12.50 -1.08
C LEU A 128 11.97 -12.76 0.41
N ARG A 129 12.74 -11.89 1.11
CA ARG A 129 12.97 -11.99 2.56
C ARG A 129 11.80 -11.45 3.37
N VAL A 130 11.21 -10.35 2.93
CA VAL A 130 10.26 -9.57 3.77
C VAL A 130 8.81 -9.89 3.43
N ARG A 131 8.51 -10.22 2.16
CA ARG A 131 7.14 -10.35 1.66
C ARG A 131 6.96 -11.48 0.64
N PRO A 132 7.51 -12.66 0.86
CA PRO A 132 7.46 -13.73 -0.16
C PRO A 132 6.05 -14.12 -0.64
N PRO A 133 4.97 -14.03 0.18
CA PRO A 133 3.61 -14.33 -0.27
C PRO A 133 2.97 -13.23 -1.13
N VAL A 134 3.54 -12.03 -1.14
CA VAL A 134 2.95 -10.90 -1.85
C VAL A 134 3.55 -10.83 -3.25
N PRO A 135 2.74 -10.66 -4.31
CA PRO A 135 3.27 -10.47 -5.65
C PRO A 135 4.16 -9.24 -5.74
N LEU A 136 5.25 -9.37 -6.49
CA LEU A 136 6.22 -8.30 -6.75
C LEU A 136 5.81 -7.55 -8.02
N PRO A 137 5.48 -6.24 -7.97
CA PRO A 137 5.28 -5.44 -9.17
C PRO A 137 6.60 -5.27 -9.92
N VAL A 138 6.58 -5.55 -11.24
CA VAL A 138 7.76 -5.44 -12.11
C VAL A 138 7.59 -4.32 -13.12
N PHE A 139 6.44 -4.25 -13.75
CA PHE A 139 6.07 -3.15 -14.64
C PHE A 139 4.73 -2.58 -14.18
N GLU A 140 4.76 -1.33 -13.72
CA GLU A 140 3.56 -0.63 -13.28
C GLU A 140 3.01 0.25 -14.39
N THR A 141 1.68 0.41 -14.42
CA THR A 141 0.95 1.33 -15.30
C THR A 141 1.26 1.11 -16.79
N LEU A 142 0.90 -0.08 -17.30
CA LEU A 142 1.05 -0.42 -18.71
C LEU A 142 0.21 0.50 -19.60
N THR A 143 0.78 0.92 -20.71
CA THR A 143 0.03 1.53 -21.82
C THR A 143 -0.85 0.49 -22.51
N LYS A 144 -1.83 0.94 -23.30
CA LYS A 144 -2.70 0.02 -24.07
C LYS A 144 -1.90 -0.91 -24.98
N ARG A 145 -0.83 -0.39 -25.63
CA ARG A 145 0.05 -1.18 -26.50
C ARG A 145 0.82 -2.25 -25.70
N GLU A 146 1.44 -1.87 -24.58
CA GLU A 146 2.17 -2.77 -23.71
C GLU A 146 1.24 -3.86 -23.15
N LEU A 147 0.00 -3.50 -22.80
CA LEU A 147 -1.00 -4.45 -22.30
C LEU A 147 -1.35 -5.52 -23.36
N VAL A 148 -1.56 -5.11 -24.63
CA VAL A 148 -1.84 -6.05 -25.73
C VAL A 148 -0.66 -7.01 -25.91
N LEU A 149 0.56 -6.48 -26.04
CA LEU A 149 1.78 -7.29 -26.21
C LEU A 149 2.00 -8.25 -25.03
N ALA A 150 1.78 -7.77 -23.81
CA ALA A 150 1.87 -8.59 -22.61
C ALA A 150 0.81 -9.71 -22.60
N SER A 151 -0.44 -9.40 -22.99
CA SER A 151 -1.54 -10.37 -22.99
C SER A 151 -1.32 -11.52 -23.97
N GLU A 152 -0.59 -11.29 -25.06
CA GLU A 152 -0.27 -12.32 -26.06
C GLU A 152 0.85 -13.27 -25.58
N HIS A 153 1.82 -12.76 -24.84
CA HIS A 153 3.06 -13.51 -24.52
C HIS A 153 3.12 -14.04 -23.07
N LEU A 154 2.48 -13.36 -22.08
CA LEU A 154 2.59 -13.70 -20.68
C LEU A 154 1.89 -15.02 -20.25
N PRO A 155 0.79 -15.51 -20.87
CA PRO A 155 0.14 -16.74 -20.44
C PRO A 155 1.08 -17.96 -20.42
N ALA A 156 2.18 -17.91 -21.18
CA ALA A 156 3.19 -18.97 -21.23
C ALA A 156 4.21 -18.91 -20.07
N VAL A 157 4.27 -17.83 -19.29
CA VAL A 157 5.29 -17.63 -18.24
C VAL A 157 4.71 -17.93 -16.87
N ARG A 158 5.13 -19.05 -16.28
CA ARG A 158 4.66 -19.46 -14.94
C ARG A 158 5.05 -18.42 -13.88
N GLY A 159 4.09 -18.01 -13.09
CA GLY A 159 4.30 -17.06 -11.97
C GLY A 159 4.30 -15.60 -12.40
N VAL A 160 3.90 -15.29 -13.62
CA VAL A 160 3.68 -13.92 -14.10
C VAL A 160 2.19 -13.70 -14.30
N GLU A 161 1.68 -12.53 -13.86
CA GLU A 161 0.26 -12.17 -13.95
C GLU A 161 0.13 -10.70 -14.35
N ILE A 162 -0.88 -10.39 -15.17
CA ILE A 162 -1.34 -9.03 -15.39
C ILE A 162 -2.39 -8.72 -14.34
N ARG A 163 -2.07 -7.84 -13.40
CA ARG A 163 -2.97 -7.42 -12.35
C ARG A 163 -3.63 -6.09 -12.68
N VAL A 164 -4.96 -6.05 -12.50
CA VAL A 164 -5.69 -4.79 -12.52
C VAL A 164 -5.47 -4.06 -11.20
N ASN A 165 -5.03 -2.83 -11.28
CA ASN A 165 -4.91 -1.88 -10.18
C ASN A 165 -5.75 -0.64 -10.50
N TYR A 166 -5.94 0.26 -9.54
CA TYR A 166 -6.66 1.50 -9.76
C TYR A 166 -5.77 2.70 -9.44
N VAL A 167 -5.73 3.66 -10.36
CA VAL A 167 -5.03 4.94 -10.17
C VAL A 167 -6.03 6.08 -10.18
N ARG A 168 -5.77 7.10 -9.38
CA ARG A 168 -6.60 8.30 -9.34
C ARG A 168 -6.61 9.00 -10.71
N SER A 169 -7.77 9.46 -11.11
CA SER A 169 -8.01 10.16 -12.37
C SER A 169 -8.77 11.44 -12.09
N TYR A 170 -8.32 12.52 -12.69
CA TYR A 170 -8.84 13.86 -12.54
C TYR A 170 -9.34 14.33 -13.91
N PRO A 171 -10.66 14.25 -14.20
CA PRO A 171 -11.21 14.72 -15.49
C PRO A 171 -10.90 16.18 -15.78
N TYR A 172 -10.80 17.00 -14.72
CA TYR A 172 -10.43 18.41 -14.78
C TYR A 172 -9.12 18.62 -14.02
N PRO A 173 -7.95 18.32 -14.62
CA PRO A 173 -6.70 18.14 -13.88
C PRO A 173 -6.13 19.43 -13.27
N GLU A 174 -6.52 20.60 -13.76
CA GLU A 174 -6.10 21.91 -13.26
C GLU A 174 -7.19 22.64 -12.45
N THR A 175 -8.40 22.04 -12.37
CA THR A 175 -9.56 22.65 -11.69
C THR A 175 -9.65 22.17 -10.24
N ALA A 176 -9.91 23.08 -9.33
CA ALA A 176 -10.09 22.87 -7.88
C ALA A 176 -8.94 22.12 -7.21
N THR A 177 -7.71 22.23 -7.74
CA THR A 177 -6.56 21.40 -7.34
C THR A 177 -6.24 21.50 -5.85
N HIS A 178 -6.34 22.71 -5.28
CA HIS A 178 -6.07 22.95 -3.86
C HIS A 178 -7.20 22.43 -2.96
N VAL A 179 -8.44 22.39 -3.47
CA VAL A 179 -9.60 21.86 -2.74
C VAL A 179 -9.61 20.35 -2.80
N LEU A 180 -9.53 19.77 -4.00
CA LEU A 180 -9.53 18.34 -4.20
C LEU A 180 -8.29 17.69 -3.54
N GLY A 181 -7.13 18.28 -3.74
CA GLY A 181 -5.87 17.73 -3.30
C GLY A 181 -5.45 16.52 -4.13
N PHE A 182 -4.59 15.69 -3.57
CA PHE A 182 -4.03 14.53 -4.25
C PHE A 182 -3.71 13.40 -3.29
N THR A 183 -3.51 12.21 -3.85
CA THR A 183 -3.12 11.02 -3.11
C THR A 183 -1.64 10.69 -3.32
N GLY A 184 -1.07 9.94 -2.39
CA GLY A 184 0.25 9.35 -2.52
C GLY A 184 0.27 7.95 -1.93
N ARG A 185 1.13 7.07 -2.43
CA ARG A 185 1.27 5.72 -1.87
C ARG A 185 1.82 5.80 -0.45
N ARG A 186 1.07 5.26 0.51
CA ARG A 186 1.43 5.21 1.92
C ARG A 186 0.96 3.90 2.54
N ARG A 187 1.67 3.42 3.55
CA ARG A 187 1.19 2.31 4.37
C ARG A 187 0.07 2.80 5.29
N PRO A 188 -1.06 2.08 5.42
CA PRO A 188 -2.12 2.44 6.35
C PRO A 188 -1.58 2.48 7.78
N PRO A 189 -1.81 3.58 8.54
CA PRO A 189 -1.16 3.76 9.85
C PRO A 189 -1.67 2.81 10.94
N ASP A 190 -2.97 2.49 10.97
CA ASP A 190 -3.60 1.80 12.10
C ASP A 190 -3.48 0.28 12.06
N GLU A 191 -3.28 -0.31 10.90
CA GLU A 191 -3.23 -1.77 10.70
C GLU A 191 -1.88 -2.38 11.12
N PHE A 192 -0.82 -1.57 11.19
CA PHE A 192 0.47 -1.98 11.75
C PHE A 192 0.44 -2.14 13.28
N ARG A 193 -0.34 -1.31 13.98
CA ARG A 193 -0.46 -1.37 15.45
C ARG A 193 -1.20 -2.62 15.90
N ASN A 194 -2.21 -3.06 15.16
CA ASN A 194 -3.12 -4.12 15.59
C ASN A 194 -2.71 -5.53 15.13
N ARG A 195 -1.59 -5.70 14.42
CA ARG A 195 -1.12 -6.99 13.86
C ARG A 195 -2.21 -7.80 13.14
N LYS A 196 -3.27 -7.14 12.67
CA LYS A 196 -4.39 -7.77 11.97
C LYS A 196 -3.93 -8.45 10.68
N PHE A 197 -2.97 -7.84 9.99
CA PHE A 197 -2.42 -8.32 8.73
C PHE A 197 -0.93 -8.66 8.85
N SER A 198 -0.52 -9.76 8.22
CA SER A 198 0.88 -10.13 8.12
C SER A 198 1.61 -9.32 7.04
N TYR A 199 0.89 -8.95 5.99
CA TYR A 199 1.43 -8.18 4.87
C TYR A 199 0.47 -7.07 4.46
N VAL A 200 1.03 -5.86 4.33
CA VAL A 200 0.32 -4.65 3.94
C VAL A 200 1.09 -3.98 2.80
N MET A 201 0.42 -3.78 1.67
CA MET A 201 0.98 -3.03 0.54
C MET A 201 0.69 -1.54 0.69
N PRO A 202 1.58 -0.67 0.18
CA PRO A 202 1.28 0.76 0.12
C PRO A 202 0.05 1.02 -0.76
N GLU A 203 -0.86 1.86 -0.27
CA GLU A 203 -2.10 2.24 -0.93
C GLU A 203 -2.14 3.73 -1.23
N PRO A 204 -2.99 4.16 -2.18
CA PRO A 204 -3.32 5.57 -2.34
C PRO A 204 -3.97 6.11 -1.06
N ARG A 205 -3.32 7.07 -0.41
CA ARG A 205 -3.83 7.80 0.75
C ARG A 205 -3.78 9.30 0.48
N GLY A 206 -4.74 10.03 1.01
CA GLY A 206 -4.81 11.48 0.87
C GLY A 206 -3.56 12.19 1.41
N ARG A 207 -3.10 13.20 0.70
CA ARG A 207 -1.93 14.00 1.06
C ARG A 207 -2.28 15.47 1.25
N ALA A 208 -3.32 15.94 0.60
CA ALA A 208 -3.78 17.33 0.66
C ALA A 208 -5.28 17.41 0.35
N GLY A 209 -5.89 18.53 0.67
CA GLY A 209 -7.27 18.86 0.33
C GLY A 209 -8.31 17.86 0.86
N ILE A 210 -9.42 17.73 0.15
CA ILE A 210 -10.52 16.81 0.43
C ILE A 210 -10.03 15.36 0.49
N GLU A 211 -9.10 14.98 -0.40
CA GLU A 211 -8.49 13.64 -0.39
C GLU A 211 -7.84 13.30 0.96
N LEU A 212 -7.27 14.29 1.65
CA LEU A 212 -6.67 14.09 2.98
C LEU A 212 -7.70 14.16 4.10
N VAL A 213 -8.59 15.16 4.05
CA VAL A 213 -9.56 15.41 5.16
C VAL A 213 -10.56 14.28 5.27
N TYR A 214 -11.01 13.73 4.15
CA TYR A 214 -11.96 12.62 4.05
C TYR A 214 -11.26 11.31 3.65
N ASP A 215 -9.99 11.13 4.07
CA ASP A 215 -9.23 9.95 3.65
C ASP A 215 -9.87 8.64 4.13
N ASP A 216 -10.40 8.61 5.35
CA ASP A 216 -10.98 7.40 5.94
C ASP A 216 -12.29 7.00 5.25
N GLU A 217 -13.14 7.97 4.90
CA GLU A 217 -14.39 7.76 4.17
C GLU A 217 -14.12 7.30 2.74
N LEU A 218 -13.16 7.96 2.08
CA LEU A 218 -12.78 7.66 0.70
C LEU A 218 -12.02 6.34 0.58
N ALA A 219 -11.21 5.95 1.57
CA ALA A 219 -10.35 4.78 1.47
C ALA A 219 -11.10 3.45 1.59
N GLY A 220 -12.29 3.45 2.21
CA GLY A 220 -13.06 2.23 2.45
C GLY A 220 -12.43 1.29 3.48
N ARG A 221 -12.95 0.06 3.56
CA ARG A 221 -12.50 -0.96 4.50
C ARG A 221 -11.82 -2.10 3.78
N ALA A 222 -10.60 -2.44 4.24
CA ALA A 222 -9.81 -3.50 3.66
C ALA A 222 -10.45 -4.87 3.81
N GLY A 223 -10.33 -5.68 2.78
CA GLY A 223 -10.56 -7.11 2.83
C GLY A 223 -9.37 -7.89 3.38
N MET A 224 -9.57 -9.19 3.55
CA MET A 224 -8.57 -10.12 4.08
C MET A 224 -8.57 -11.41 3.27
N GLN A 225 -7.40 -11.80 2.79
CA GLN A 225 -7.14 -13.11 2.22
C GLN A 225 -6.20 -13.89 3.13
N MET A 226 -6.49 -15.16 3.37
CA MET A 226 -5.61 -16.05 4.10
C MET A 226 -4.89 -17.00 3.14
N VAL A 227 -3.58 -17.14 3.37
CA VAL A 227 -2.72 -18.07 2.63
C VAL A 227 -1.88 -18.87 3.61
N ARG A 228 -1.55 -20.10 3.26
CA ARG A 228 -0.52 -20.89 3.96
C ARG A 228 0.82 -20.76 3.30
N VAL A 229 1.84 -20.59 4.12
CA VAL A 229 3.23 -20.45 3.68
C VAL A 229 4.11 -21.54 4.26
N ASP A 230 5.11 -21.95 3.49
CA ASP A 230 6.18 -22.83 3.95
C ASP A 230 7.13 -22.08 4.94
N PRO A 231 8.08 -22.76 5.61
CA PRO A 231 9.04 -22.12 6.51
C PRO A 231 9.90 -21.03 5.84
N SER A 232 10.02 -21.06 4.51
CA SER A 232 10.71 -20.03 3.71
C SER A 232 9.81 -18.84 3.35
N GLY A 233 8.52 -18.92 3.71
CA GLY A 233 7.52 -17.89 3.48
C GLY A 233 6.82 -17.94 2.12
N TYR A 234 7.04 -18.96 1.29
CA TYR A 234 6.36 -19.09 0.01
C TYR A 234 4.96 -19.70 0.17
N VAL A 235 4.00 -19.18 -0.58
CA VAL A 235 2.62 -19.70 -0.59
C VAL A 235 2.58 -21.06 -1.23
N TYR A 236 2.02 -22.04 -0.53
CA TYR A 236 1.72 -23.37 -1.09
C TYR A 236 0.21 -23.68 -1.14
N GLU A 237 -0.61 -22.94 -0.39
CA GLU A 237 -2.06 -23.09 -0.38
C GLU A 237 -2.75 -21.73 -0.22
N GLN A 238 -3.80 -21.47 -0.99
CA GLN A 238 -4.70 -20.35 -0.81
C GLN A 238 -5.93 -20.85 -0.05
N ILE A 239 -6.09 -20.40 1.20
CA ILE A 239 -7.25 -20.77 2.04
C ILE A 239 -8.51 -20.07 1.55
N GLY A 240 -8.38 -18.88 0.97
CA GLY A 240 -9.47 -18.10 0.42
C GLY A 240 -9.58 -16.69 1.01
N ARG A 241 -10.62 -15.97 0.57
CA ARG A 241 -10.97 -14.66 1.11
C ARG A 241 -11.85 -14.84 2.34
N VAL A 242 -11.42 -14.28 3.46
CA VAL A 242 -12.15 -14.31 4.74
C VAL A 242 -13.06 -13.11 4.88
N GLN A 243 -12.65 -11.99 4.27
CA GLN A 243 -13.39 -10.75 4.27
C GLN A 243 -13.20 -10.06 2.91
N GLU A 244 -14.31 -9.77 2.23
CA GLU A 244 -14.27 -8.94 1.02
C GLU A 244 -13.97 -7.49 1.38
N PRO A 245 -13.24 -6.74 0.53
CA PRO A 245 -13.05 -5.32 0.73
C PRO A 245 -14.37 -4.57 0.50
N ASN A 246 -14.64 -3.56 1.32
CA ASN A 246 -15.75 -2.64 1.11
C ASN A 246 -15.20 -1.34 0.54
N ASP A 247 -15.67 -0.94 -0.62
CA ASP A 247 -15.24 0.28 -1.30
C ASP A 247 -15.53 1.53 -0.47
N GLY A 248 -14.76 2.59 -0.71
CA GLY A 248 -14.93 3.88 -0.05
C GLY A 248 -16.21 4.59 -0.49
N TYR A 249 -16.70 5.48 0.36
CA TYR A 249 -17.87 6.29 0.07
C TYR A 249 -17.56 7.34 -1.00
N ASP A 250 -18.51 7.56 -1.90
CA ASP A 250 -18.48 8.68 -2.82
C ASP A 250 -18.81 9.98 -2.07
N LEU A 251 -18.12 11.07 -2.41
CA LEU A 251 -18.36 12.39 -1.84
C LEU A 251 -19.01 13.31 -2.88
N ILE A 252 -20.04 14.03 -2.46
CA ILE A 252 -20.66 15.11 -3.24
C ILE A 252 -20.28 16.42 -2.56
N LEU A 253 -19.56 17.27 -3.28
CA LEU A 253 -19.14 18.59 -2.79
C LEU A 253 -20.20 19.64 -3.12
N THR A 254 -20.16 20.75 -2.39
CA THR A 254 -20.97 21.94 -2.71
C THR A 254 -20.43 22.73 -3.90
N LEU A 255 -19.21 22.43 -4.35
CA LEU A 255 -18.60 23.08 -5.51
C LEU A 255 -19.43 22.89 -6.78
N ASP A 256 -19.47 23.92 -7.60
CA ASP A 256 -19.94 23.88 -8.99
C ASP A 256 -18.71 24.02 -9.90
N VAL A 257 -18.43 22.98 -10.71
CA VAL A 257 -17.24 22.94 -11.55
C VAL A 257 -17.17 24.08 -12.54
N ARG A 258 -18.31 24.58 -13.04
CA ARG A 258 -18.35 25.69 -13.99
C ARG A 258 -18.01 27.00 -13.29
N ALA A 259 -18.60 27.24 -12.10
CA ALA A 259 -18.28 28.43 -11.28
C ALA A 259 -16.80 28.42 -10.88
N GLN A 260 -16.28 27.25 -10.50
CA GLN A 260 -14.86 27.06 -10.17
C GLN A 260 -13.94 27.42 -11.34
N GLN A 261 -14.23 26.91 -12.55
CA GLN A 261 -13.44 27.21 -13.74
C GLN A 261 -13.48 28.70 -14.13
N ILE A 262 -14.62 29.37 -13.92
CA ILE A 262 -14.73 30.82 -14.14
C ILE A 262 -13.82 31.56 -13.15
N ALA A 263 -13.88 31.20 -11.87
CA ALA A 263 -13.04 31.81 -10.83
C ALA A 263 -11.55 31.62 -11.11
N GLU A 264 -11.14 30.46 -11.58
CA GLU A 264 -9.75 30.14 -11.94
C GLU A 264 -9.28 30.95 -13.16
N ARG A 265 -10.09 31.07 -14.20
CA ARG A 265 -9.77 31.92 -15.37
C ARG A 265 -9.60 33.39 -15.00
N LEU A 266 -10.43 33.92 -14.07
CA LEU A 266 -10.30 35.29 -13.58
C LEU A 266 -9.00 35.55 -12.80
N LEU A 267 -8.41 34.51 -12.27
CA LEU A 267 -7.12 34.53 -11.55
C LEU A 267 -5.92 34.23 -12.44
N GLU A 268 -6.11 33.93 -13.71
CA GLU A 268 -5.00 33.59 -14.61
C GLU A 268 -3.98 34.71 -14.67
N GLY A 269 -2.70 34.39 -14.52
CA GLY A 269 -1.59 35.34 -14.45
C GLY A 269 -1.53 36.18 -13.17
N LYS A 270 -2.41 35.95 -12.20
CA LYS A 270 -2.45 36.69 -10.94
C LYS A 270 -2.12 35.78 -9.75
N ARG A 271 -1.68 36.39 -8.65
CA ARG A 271 -1.51 35.66 -7.36
C ARG A 271 -2.62 36.07 -6.42
N GLY A 272 -3.48 35.12 -6.04
CA GLY A 272 -4.60 35.43 -5.16
C GLY A 272 -5.56 34.26 -5.00
N ALA A 273 -6.72 34.56 -4.45
CA ALA A 273 -7.80 33.62 -4.27
C ALA A 273 -9.14 34.25 -4.67
N PHE A 274 -10.07 33.40 -5.09
CA PHE A 274 -11.44 33.78 -5.40
C PHE A 274 -12.39 32.76 -4.76
N VAL A 275 -13.31 33.24 -3.92
CA VAL A 275 -14.26 32.37 -3.18
C VAL A 275 -15.67 32.85 -3.46
N VAL A 276 -16.55 31.93 -3.81
CA VAL A 276 -17.98 32.16 -3.99
C VAL A 276 -18.76 31.32 -2.99
N VAL A 277 -19.59 31.97 -2.20
CA VAL A 277 -20.41 31.33 -1.15
C VAL A 277 -21.87 31.66 -1.40
N ASP A 278 -22.73 30.64 -1.32
CA ASP A 278 -24.17 30.85 -1.32
C ASP A 278 -24.58 31.42 0.05
N VAL A 279 -25.16 32.61 0.05
CA VAL A 279 -25.53 33.32 1.29
C VAL A 279 -26.71 32.68 2.04
N ARG A 280 -27.43 31.76 1.39
CA ARG A 280 -28.64 31.11 1.97
C ARG A 280 -28.28 30.00 2.94
N ASP A 281 -27.24 29.23 2.63
CA ASP A 281 -26.86 28.02 3.37
C ASP A 281 -25.35 27.93 3.69
N GLY A 282 -24.56 28.90 3.22
CA GLY A 282 -23.11 28.93 3.42
C GLY A 282 -22.34 27.97 2.51
N ALA A 283 -22.99 27.36 1.52
CA ALA A 283 -22.33 26.42 0.60
C ALA A 283 -21.25 27.13 -0.22
N VAL A 284 -20.05 26.57 -0.25
CA VAL A 284 -18.94 27.07 -1.08
C VAL A 284 -19.13 26.54 -2.49
N LEU A 285 -19.47 27.44 -3.44
CA LEU A 285 -19.71 27.12 -4.84
C LEU A 285 -18.42 27.10 -5.66
N ALA A 286 -17.45 27.97 -5.31
CA ALA A 286 -16.12 27.97 -5.91
C ALA A 286 -15.08 28.43 -4.88
N MET A 287 -13.90 27.82 -4.93
CA MET A 287 -12.73 28.20 -4.11
C MET A 287 -11.47 28.05 -4.96
N ALA A 288 -11.13 29.10 -5.69
CA ALA A 288 -9.96 29.11 -6.55
C ALA A 288 -8.75 29.73 -5.84
N SER A 289 -7.59 29.20 -6.10
CA SER A 289 -6.29 29.70 -5.63
C SER A 289 -5.29 29.67 -6.79
N SER A 290 -4.57 30.76 -7.00
CA SER A 290 -3.59 30.92 -8.08
C SER A 290 -2.24 31.38 -7.53
N PRO A 291 -1.12 30.87 -8.06
CA PRO A 291 -0.97 29.87 -9.12
C PRO A 291 -1.51 28.49 -8.73
N THR A 292 -1.89 27.71 -9.73
CA THR A 292 -2.36 26.33 -9.59
C THR A 292 -1.33 25.34 -10.14
N TYR A 293 -1.65 24.06 -10.14
CA TYR A 293 -0.82 22.98 -10.66
C TYR A 293 -1.69 21.87 -11.28
N ASP A 294 -1.10 21.03 -12.11
CA ASP A 294 -1.81 19.93 -12.78
C ASP A 294 -1.74 18.64 -11.94
N LEU A 295 -2.90 18.13 -11.51
CA LEU A 295 -3.03 16.90 -10.74
C LEU A 295 -2.70 15.63 -11.55
N LYS A 296 -2.83 15.69 -12.90
CA LYS A 296 -2.54 14.54 -13.78
C LYS A 296 -1.05 14.27 -13.88
N THR A 297 -0.24 15.34 -13.89
CA THR A 297 1.22 15.26 -14.00
C THR A 297 1.93 15.27 -12.66
N LEU A 298 1.18 15.39 -11.56
CA LEU A 298 1.74 15.48 -10.22
C LEU A 298 2.36 14.14 -9.79
N ASN A 299 3.66 14.13 -9.63
CA ASN A 299 4.46 13.03 -9.12
C ASN A 299 5.52 13.54 -8.11
N ALA A 300 6.33 12.66 -7.54
CA ALA A 300 7.33 13.05 -6.55
C ALA A 300 8.33 14.11 -7.06
N ALA A 301 8.73 14.01 -8.34
CA ALA A 301 9.69 14.93 -8.93
C ALA A 301 9.05 16.31 -9.21
N SER A 302 7.84 16.34 -9.82
CA SER A 302 7.11 17.59 -10.07
C SER A 302 6.68 18.25 -8.75
N TYR A 303 6.22 17.48 -7.76
CA TYR A 303 5.93 18.00 -6.42
C TYR A 303 7.16 18.67 -5.79
N GLY A 304 8.34 18.03 -5.88
CA GLY A 304 9.58 18.62 -5.37
C GLY A 304 9.97 19.94 -6.03
N LYS A 305 9.66 20.12 -7.33
CA LYS A 305 9.86 21.41 -8.04
C LYS A 305 8.87 22.46 -7.55
N LEU A 306 7.56 22.10 -7.46
CA LEU A 306 6.52 23.03 -6.98
C LEU A 306 6.74 23.46 -5.52
N ALA A 307 7.27 22.57 -4.68
CA ALA A 307 7.56 22.86 -3.28
C ALA A 307 8.76 23.80 -3.09
N LYS A 308 9.68 23.86 -4.06
CA LYS A 308 10.85 24.76 -4.06
C LYS A 308 10.58 26.10 -4.70
N ASP A 309 9.43 26.28 -5.33
CA ASP A 309 9.02 27.57 -5.91
C ASP A 309 8.58 28.53 -4.79
N GLU A 310 9.52 29.30 -4.27
CA GLU A 310 9.29 30.27 -3.18
C GLU A 310 8.54 31.49 -3.66
N GLU A 311 8.64 31.85 -4.92
CA GLU A 311 7.95 33.01 -5.49
C GLU A 311 6.50 32.68 -5.80
N GLY A 312 6.24 31.67 -6.62
CA GLY A 312 4.90 31.26 -7.02
C GLY A 312 4.11 30.62 -5.89
N ARG A 313 4.75 29.79 -5.07
CA ARG A 313 4.13 28.96 -4.01
C ARG A 313 2.84 28.29 -4.49
N PRO A 314 2.89 27.51 -5.57
CA PRO A 314 1.69 26.98 -6.21
C PRO A 314 0.97 25.92 -5.35
N LEU A 315 1.63 25.32 -4.36
CA LEU A 315 1.00 24.36 -3.44
C LEU A 315 0.18 25.01 -2.32
N VAL A 316 0.24 26.33 -2.18
CA VAL A 316 -0.47 27.05 -1.11
C VAL A 316 -1.90 27.35 -1.53
N ASN A 317 -2.88 26.81 -0.79
CA ASN A 317 -4.27 27.24 -0.91
C ASN A 317 -4.43 28.65 -0.30
N ARG A 318 -4.42 29.67 -1.14
CA ARG A 318 -4.48 31.08 -0.72
C ARG A 318 -5.85 31.47 -0.17
N ALA A 319 -6.90 30.77 -0.53
CA ALA A 319 -8.23 31.02 0.00
C ALA A 319 -8.34 30.68 1.50
N VAL A 320 -7.52 29.72 1.99
CA VAL A 320 -7.58 29.23 3.37
C VAL A 320 -6.36 29.63 4.19
N LYS A 321 -5.16 29.60 3.57
CA LYS A 321 -3.88 29.84 4.25
C LYS A 321 -3.28 31.21 3.95
N GLY A 322 -3.90 32.04 3.11
CA GLY A 322 -3.44 33.38 2.80
C GLY A 322 -3.73 34.33 3.96
N GLY A 323 -2.67 34.94 4.52
CA GLY A 323 -2.82 36.06 5.46
C GLY A 323 -2.88 37.38 4.70
N TYR A 324 -4.07 37.96 4.54
CA TYR A 324 -4.28 39.22 3.87
C TYR A 324 -4.73 40.28 4.88
N LEU A 325 -4.25 41.53 4.71
CA LEU A 325 -4.77 42.65 5.48
C LEU A 325 -6.16 43.00 4.94
N PRO A 326 -7.22 42.94 5.75
CA PRO A 326 -8.60 43.05 5.27
C PRO A 326 -8.96 44.46 4.82
N GLY A 327 -8.26 45.47 5.31
CA GLY A 327 -8.55 46.87 4.97
C GLY A 327 -9.99 47.29 5.32
N SER A 328 -10.59 48.15 4.47
CA SER A 328 -11.93 48.71 4.72
C SER A 328 -13.08 47.74 4.56
N ILE A 329 -12.86 46.53 4.02
CA ILE A 329 -13.93 45.53 3.86
C ILE A 329 -14.44 44.98 5.20
N VAL A 330 -13.71 45.17 6.28
CA VAL A 330 -14.12 44.75 7.64
C VAL A 330 -15.01 45.75 8.34
N LYS A 331 -15.11 47.02 7.84
CA LYS A 331 -15.92 48.11 8.48
C LYS A 331 -17.40 47.75 8.64
N PRO A 332 -18.10 47.13 7.66
CA PRO A 332 -19.49 46.71 7.86
C PRO A 332 -19.68 45.73 9.02
N LEU A 333 -18.73 44.80 9.20
CA LEU A 333 -18.74 43.83 10.31
C LEU A 333 -18.51 44.52 11.67
N ILE A 334 -17.57 45.45 11.71
CA ILE A 334 -17.29 46.24 12.92
C ILE A 334 -18.52 47.11 13.26
N GLY A 335 -19.14 47.75 12.26
CA GLY A 335 -20.34 48.56 12.44
C GLY A 335 -21.52 47.74 12.99
N LEU A 336 -21.74 46.52 12.44
CA LEU A 336 -22.77 45.58 12.91
C LEU A 336 -22.50 45.15 14.37
N ALA A 337 -21.27 44.79 14.68
CA ALA A 337 -20.87 44.38 16.03
C ALA A 337 -21.03 45.54 17.04
N ALA A 338 -20.75 46.78 16.64
CA ALA A 338 -20.93 47.95 17.47
C ALA A 338 -22.44 48.21 17.76
N LEU A 339 -23.30 48.05 16.75
CA LEU A 339 -24.76 48.15 16.91
C LEU A 339 -25.31 47.07 17.84
N GLU A 340 -24.88 45.80 17.66
CA GLU A 340 -25.35 44.67 18.49
C GLU A 340 -24.86 44.76 19.93
N SER A 341 -23.66 45.29 20.16
CA SER A 341 -23.10 45.47 21.50
C SER A 341 -23.66 46.67 22.24
N GLY A 342 -24.46 47.54 21.58
CA GLY A 342 -24.96 48.78 22.14
C GLY A 342 -23.88 49.85 22.38
N ALA A 343 -22.72 49.72 21.71
CA ALA A 343 -21.61 50.67 21.82
C ALA A 343 -21.85 51.94 20.98
N VAL A 344 -22.82 51.88 20.06
CA VAL A 344 -23.22 53.00 19.20
C VAL A 344 -24.74 53.07 19.15
#